data_826b967c86ea28b3b9df1aceb9b3c40f
#
_entry.id   826b967c86ea28b3b9df1aceb9b3c40f
#
_cell.length_a   1.000
_cell.length_b   1.000
_cell.length_c   1.000
_cell.angle_alpha   90.00
_cell.angle_beta   90.00
_cell.angle_gamma   90.00
#
_symmetry.space_group_name_H-M   'P 1'
#
loop_
_entity.id
_entity.type
_entity.pdbx_description
1 polymer ?
#
loop_
_entity_poly.entity_id
_entity_poly.type
_entity_poly.pdbx_seq_one_letter_code
_entity_poly.pdbx_strand_id
1 'polypeptide(L)'
;MKFSENILISPYGKSTEKGLMFRITNRRDTTLLETSAQLIATTSYQDKNGKMKRDFARLNLEISEIKMFPSLWTVVHPIDEESIFAKHSLEELIKRNIEVLVMIKSHDESYGRAVYARTSYKGDEIIGNAKFKTSSLLNAEGELTLDIDTIGKFVKL
;
A
#
# COMPACT_ATOMS: atom_id res chain seq x y z
N MET A 1 -5.21 -7.63 10.78
CA MET A 1 -4.38 -6.48 10.37
C MET A 1 -5.25 -5.32 9.93
N LYS A 2 -4.78 -4.11 10.13
CA LYS A 2 -5.49 -2.90 9.68
C LYS A 2 -4.71 -2.22 8.58
N PHE A 3 -5.38 -1.92 7.47
CA PHE A 3 -4.82 -1.19 6.33
C PHE A 3 -5.23 0.28 6.38
N SER A 4 -4.40 1.17 5.84
CA SER A 4 -4.83 2.55 5.61
C SER A 4 -6.00 2.56 4.62
N GLU A 5 -6.93 3.50 4.79
CA GLU A 5 -8.11 3.62 3.93
C GLU A 5 -7.74 3.98 2.48
N ASN A 6 -6.66 4.72 2.32
CA ASN A 6 -6.19 5.17 1.01
C ASN A 6 -4.79 4.66 0.74
N ILE A 7 -4.49 4.53 -0.55
CA ILE A 7 -3.15 4.35 -1.06
C ILE A 7 -2.72 5.65 -1.72
N LEU A 8 -1.50 6.09 -1.44
CA LEU A 8 -1.03 7.42 -1.83
C LEU A 8 0.06 7.34 -2.89
N ILE A 9 0.04 8.28 -3.83
CA ILE A 9 1.20 8.58 -4.66
C ILE A 9 1.92 9.74 -3.98
N SER A 10 3.09 9.45 -3.43
CA SER A 10 3.81 10.34 -2.52
C SER A 10 5.23 10.54 -3.00
N PRO A 11 5.85 11.70 -2.71
CA PRO A 11 7.29 11.85 -2.94
C PRO A 11 8.06 10.75 -2.19
N TYR A 12 9.04 10.17 -2.87
CA TYR A 12 9.79 9.05 -2.34
C TYR A 12 11.23 9.11 -2.83
N GLY A 13 12.18 9.01 -1.92
CA GLY A 13 13.59 9.09 -2.27
C GLY A 13 14.01 10.50 -2.63
N LYS A 14 14.65 10.65 -3.79
CA LYS A 14 15.15 11.94 -4.28
C LYS A 14 14.01 12.79 -4.85
N SER A 15 14.24 14.08 -4.99
CA SER A 15 13.24 15.13 -5.23
C SER A 15 12.24 14.91 -6.38
N THR A 16 12.53 14.06 -7.35
CA THR A 16 11.64 13.79 -8.50
C THR A 16 11.00 12.41 -8.46
N GLU A 17 11.39 11.58 -7.51
CA GLU A 17 10.90 10.22 -7.41
C GLU A 17 9.60 10.15 -6.62
N LYS A 18 8.74 9.22 -7.00
CA LYS A 18 7.45 8.98 -6.34
C LYS A 18 7.31 7.52 -5.99
N GLY A 19 6.51 7.27 -4.99
CA GLY A 19 6.13 5.92 -4.59
C GLY A 19 4.63 5.81 -4.41
N LEU A 20 4.09 4.66 -4.79
CA LEU A 20 2.72 4.27 -4.43
C LEU A 20 2.81 3.53 -3.11
N MET A 21 2.15 4.04 -2.08
CA MET A 21 2.33 3.49 -0.74
C MET A 21 1.06 3.41 0.07
N PHE A 22 0.99 2.39 0.90
CA PHE A 22 -0.06 2.23 1.90
C PHE A 22 0.58 1.81 3.22
N ARG A 23 -0.19 1.90 4.29
CA ARG A 23 0.24 1.50 5.61
C ARG A 23 -0.57 0.32 6.13
N ILE A 24 0.11 -0.52 6.89
CA ILE A 24 -0.50 -1.67 7.54
C ILE A 24 0.02 -1.78 8.97
N THR A 25 -0.87 -2.11 9.88
CA THR A 25 -0.52 -2.36 11.28
C THR A 25 -1.19 -3.65 11.78
N ASN A 26 -0.56 -4.27 12.76
CA ASN A 26 -1.14 -5.43 13.44
C ASN A 26 -2.01 -4.93 14.58
N ARG A 27 -3.33 -5.19 14.50
CA ARG A 27 -4.29 -4.78 15.53
C ARG A 27 -4.25 -5.68 16.76
N ARG A 28 -3.68 -6.86 16.63
CA ARG A 28 -3.60 -7.84 17.71
C ARG A 28 -2.26 -7.72 18.40
N ASP A 29 -2.24 -8.09 19.68
CA ASP A 29 -1.02 -8.13 20.49
C ASP A 29 -0.31 -9.48 20.29
N THR A 30 -0.04 -9.82 19.03
CA THR A 30 0.64 -11.04 18.63
C THR A 30 1.88 -10.69 17.83
N THR A 31 2.87 -11.57 17.81
CA THR A 31 4.07 -11.40 17.01
C THR A 31 3.88 -12.04 15.65
N LEU A 32 4.04 -11.23 14.61
CA LEU A 32 3.99 -11.68 13.20
C LEU A 32 5.41 -11.76 12.66
N LEU A 33 5.74 -12.89 12.07
CA LEU A 33 7.06 -13.16 11.49
C LEU A 33 6.93 -13.44 9.98
N GLU A 34 8.02 -13.22 9.27
CA GLU A 34 8.12 -13.55 7.84
C GLU A 34 6.93 -13.03 7.03
N THR A 35 6.64 -11.73 7.20
CA THR A 35 5.54 -11.08 6.53
C THR A 35 5.93 -10.68 5.12
N SER A 36 5.14 -11.13 4.13
CA SER A 36 5.34 -10.78 2.73
C SER A 36 4.14 -10.02 2.18
N ALA A 37 4.40 -9.14 1.22
CA ALA A 37 3.38 -8.35 0.54
C ALA A 37 3.48 -8.56 -0.96
N GLN A 38 2.33 -8.63 -1.64
CA GLN A 38 2.21 -8.62 -3.09
C GLN A 38 1.16 -7.61 -3.50
N LEU A 39 1.47 -6.83 -4.52
CA LEU A 39 0.57 -5.86 -5.12
C LEU A 39 0.39 -6.16 -6.59
N ILE A 40 -0.86 -6.15 -7.04
CA ILE A 40 -1.23 -6.33 -8.44
C ILE A 40 -2.18 -5.21 -8.82
N ALA A 41 -1.85 -4.47 -9.87
CA ALA A 41 -2.74 -3.48 -10.44
C ALA A 41 -3.55 -4.13 -11.56
N THR A 42 -4.87 -3.92 -11.55
CA THR A 42 -5.74 -4.37 -12.62
C THR A 42 -6.38 -3.17 -13.30
N THR A 43 -6.47 -3.22 -14.61
CA THR A 43 -7.17 -2.21 -15.41
C THR A 43 -8.08 -2.92 -16.40
N SER A 44 -9.18 -2.28 -16.74
CA SER A 44 -10.08 -2.76 -17.78
C SER A 44 -10.44 -1.62 -18.72
N TYR A 45 -10.52 -1.93 -20.01
CA TYR A 45 -10.81 -0.95 -21.05
C TYR A 45 -11.45 -1.65 -22.25
N GLN A 46 -12.12 -0.88 -23.08
CA GLN A 46 -12.66 -1.39 -24.34
C GLN A 46 -11.62 -1.22 -25.45
N ASP A 47 -11.41 -2.28 -26.23
CA ASP A 47 -10.57 -2.21 -27.42
C ASP A 47 -11.30 -1.56 -28.61
N LYS A 48 -10.64 -1.50 -29.76
CA LYS A 48 -11.19 -0.90 -30.97
C LYS A 48 -12.47 -1.59 -31.46
N ASN A 49 -12.69 -2.84 -31.10
CA ASN A 49 -13.86 -3.62 -31.49
C ASN A 49 -14.98 -3.58 -30.42
N GLY A 50 -14.82 -2.75 -29.39
CA GLY A 50 -15.78 -2.65 -28.30
C GLY A 50 -15.71 -3.79 -27.29
N LYS A 51 -14.70 -4.67 -27.42
CA LYS A 51 -14.52 -5.80 -26.52
C LYS A 51 -13.77 -5.36 -25.27
N MET A 52 -14.25 -5.80 -24.10
CA MET A 52 -13.58 -5.52 -22.82
C MET A 52 -12.28 -6.29 -22.71
N LYS A 53 -11.21 -5.57 -22.40
CA LYS A 53 -9.89 -6.12 -22.11
C LYS A 53 -9.58 -5.84 -20.65
N ARG A 54 -8.92 -6.81 -20.01
CA ARG A 54 -8.46 -6.67 -18.64
C ARG A 54 -6.97 -6.99 -18.58
N ASP A 55 -6.22 -6.06 -18.02
CA ASP A 55 -4.78 -6.22 -17.85
C ASP A 55 -4.43 -6.35 -16.38
N PHE A 56 -3.40 -7.11 -16.10
CA PHE A 56 -2.82 -7.29 -14.78
C PHE A 56 -1.37 -6.88 -14.82
N ALA A 57 -0.96 -6.05 -13.88
CA ALA A 57 0.43 -5.62 -13.74
C ALA A 57 0.90 -5.87 -12.31
N ARG A 58 1.94 -6.66 -12.16
CA ARG A 58 2.57 -6.86 -10.86
C ARG A 58 3.36 -5.60 -10.52
N LEU A 59 3.15 -5.08 -9.30
CA LEU A 59 3.86 -3.91 -8.82
C LEU A 59 5.04 -4.35 -7.96
N ASN A 60 6.25 -4.00 -8.39
CA ASN A 60 7.46 -4.32 -7.63
C ASN A 60 7.52 -3.47 -6.37
N LEU A 61 7.88 -4.08 -5.26
CA LEU A 61 7.98 -3.40 -3.97
C LEU A 61 9.44 -3.14 -3.62
N GLU A 62 9.69 -2.04 -2.92
CA GLU A 62 10.99 -1.73 -2.36
C GLU A 62 11.44 -2.84 -1.41
N ILE A 63 10.56 -3.21 -0.50
CA ILE A 63 10.74 -4.33 0.41
C ILE A 63 9.48 -5.18 0.32
N SER A 64 9.60 -6.40 -0.17
CA SER A 64 8.48 -7.32 -0.33
C SER A 64 8.30 -8.29 0.84
N GLU A 65 9.34 -8.43 1.65
CA GLU A 65 9.31 -9.35 2.79
C GLU A 65 10.10 -8.77 3.96
N ILE A 66 9.53 -8.88 5.16
CA ILE A 66 10.19 -8.48 6.40
C ILE A 66 10.17 -9.65 7.37
N LYS A 67 11.26 -9.85 8.11
CA LYS A 67 11.40 -10.97 9.03
C LYS A 67 10.52 -10.84 10.27
N MET A 68 10.41 -9.64 10.79
CA MET A 68 9.70 -9.33 12.01
C MET A 68 8.81 -8.12 11.78
N PHE A 69 7.51 -8.28 11.97
CA PHE A 69 6.55 -7.20 11.69
C PHE A 69 6.73 -6.09 12.73
N PRO A 70 6.98 -4.86 12.28
CA PRO A 70 7.05 -3.71 13.18
C PRO A 70 5.65 -3.29 13.63
N SER A 71 5.56 -2.27 14.47
CA SER A 71 4.25 -1.71 14.85
C SER A 71 3.50 -1.10 13.68
N LEU A 72 4.24 -0.59 12.69
CA LEU A 72 3.68 0.00 11.46
C LEU A 72 4.63 -0.28 10.30
N TRP A 73 4.08 -0.75 9.19
CA TRP A 73 4.82 -0.95 7.95
C TRP A 73 4.22 -0.10 6.84
N THR A 74 5.05 0.77 6.26
CA THR A 74 4.69 1.47 5.03
C THR A 74 5.24 0.68 3.86
N VAL A 75 4.34 0.10 3.08
CA VAL A 75 4.69 -0.70 1.91
C VAL A 75 4.75 0.23 0.71
N VAL A 76 5.86 0.20 -0.02
CA VAL A 76 6.14 1.14 -1.11
C VAL A 76 6.40 0.40 -2.41
N HIS A 77 5.66 0.77 -3.44
CA HIS A 77 5.98 0.46 -4.82
C HIS A 77 6.68 1.69 -5.41
N PRO A 78 8.00 1.65 -5.65
CA PRO A 78 8.69 2.76 -6.32
C PRO A 78 8.15 2.89 -7.75
N ILE A 79 7.74 4.09 -8.12
CA ILE A 79 7.22 4.36 -9.46
C ILE A 79 8.40 4.69 -10.35
N ASP A 80 8.92 3.66 -11.02
CA ASP A 80 9.98 3.78 -12.01
C ASP A 80 9.40 3.80 -13.43
N GLU A 81 10.26 3.81 -14.44
CA GLU A 81 9.87 3.89 -15.85
C GLU A 81 8.99 2.72 -16.30
N GLU A 82 9.11 1.57 -15.66
CA GLU A 82 8.35 0.38 -16.01
C GLU A 82 6.98 0.31 -15.34
N SER A 83 6.76 1.15 -14.32
CA SER A 83 5.51 1.16 -13.57
C SER A 83 4.35 1.67 -14.42
N ILE A 84 3.20 1.01 -14.29
CA ILE A 84 1.95 1.47 -14.90
C ILE A 84 1.59 2.90 -14.44
N PHE A 85 2.00 3.28 -13.21
CA PHE A 85 1.77 4.62 -12.67
C PHE A 85 2.72 5.69 -13.25
N ALA A 86 3.77 5.28 -13.94
CA ALA A 86 4.62 6.18 -14.71
C ALA A 86 4.15 6.30 -16.15
N LYS A 87 3.62 5.22 -16.72
CA LYS A 87 3.19 5.15 -18.13
C LYS A 87 1.85 5.84 -18.37
N HIS A 88 1.01 5.96 -17.36
CA HIS A 88 -0.32 6.57 -17.44
C HIS A 88 -0.51 7.54 -16.29
N SER A 89 -1.26 8.62 -16.56
CA SER A 89 -1.69 9.52 -15.49
C SER A 89 -2.72 8.82 -14.59
N LEU A 90 -2.89 9.31 -13.37
CA LEU A 90 -3.91 8.76 -12.48
C LEU A 90 -5.31 8.89 -13.09
N GLU A 91 -5.59 10.00 -13.80
CA GLU A 91 -6.87 10.21 -14.47
C GLU A 91 -7.15 9.15 -15.54
N GLU A 92 -6.13 8.79 -16.33
CA GLU A 92 -6.24 7.72 -17.32
C GLU A 92 -6.49 6.37 -16.66
N LEU A 93 -5.79 6.09 -15.56
CA LEU A 93 -5.95 4.84 -14.82
C LEU A 93 -7.35 4.73 -14.19
N ILE A 94 -7.89 5.83 -13.69
CA ILE A 94 -9.26 5.87 -13.16
C ILE A 94 -10.26 5.55 -14.28
N LYS A 95 -10.07 6.11 -15.47
CA LYS A 95 -10.91 5.79 -16.64
C LYS A 95 -10.80 4.32 -17.05
N ARG A 96 -9.69 3.68 -16.77
CA ARG A 96 -9.45 2.26 -17.03
C ARG A 96 -9.85 1.37 -15.86
N ASN A 97 -10.61 1.89 -14.91
CA ASN A 97 -11.10 1.15 -13.74
C ASN A 97 -9.97 0.53 -12.91
N ILE A 98 -8.92 1.31 -12.66
CA ILE A 98 -7.77 0.85 -11.87
C ILE A 98 -8.20 0.31 -10.50
N GLU A 99 -7.65 -0.84 -10.14
CA GLU A 99 -7.79 -1.40 -8.82
C GLU A 99 -6.44 -2.00 -8.42
N VAL A 100 -5.99 -1.68 -7.22
CA VAL A 100 -4.75 -2.24 -6.67
C VAL A 100 -5.13 -3.31 -5.66
N LEU A 101 -4.79 -4.55 -5.98
CA LEU A 101 -5.04 -5.70 -5.11
C LEU A 101 -3.83 -5.92 -4.21
N VAL A 102 -4.08 -6.07 -2.91
CA VAL A 102 -3.04 -6.27 -1.90
C VAL A 102 -3.24 -7.60 -1.21
N MET A 103 -2.19 -8.40 -1.16
CA MET A 103 -2.16 -9.66 -0.42
C MET A 103 -0.99 -9.63 0.57
N ILE A 104 -1.29 -9.88 1.83
CA ILE A 104 -0.30 -10.00 2.90
C ILE A 104 -0.35 -11.42 3.43
N LYS A 105 0.83 -12.03 3.58
CA LYS A 105 0.98 -13.34 4.22
C LYS A 105 1.96 -13.19 5.36
N SER A 106 1.63 -13.75 6.52
CA SER A 106 2.48 -13.70 7.69
C SER A 106 2.38 -15.00 8.49
N HIS A 107 3.35 -15.22 9.36
CA HIS A 107 3.32 -16.33 10.32
C HIS A 107 3.03 -15.77 11.70
N ASP A 108 1.94 -16.22 12.31
CA ASP A 108 1.57 -15.84 13.66
C ASP A 108 2.29 -16.78 14.64
N GLU A 109 3.28 -16.24 15.35
CA GLU A 109 4.08 -16.99 16.28
C GLU A 109 3.25 -17.54 17.45
N SER A 110 2.27 -16.75 17.92
CA SER A 110 1.44 -17.12 19.07
C SER A 110 0.58 -18.34 18.80
N TYR A 111 0.09 -18.48 17.57
CA TYR A 111 -0.77 -19.58 17.16
C TYR A 111 -0.08 -20.62 16.28
N GLY A 112 1.18 -20.37 15.91
CA GLY A 112 1.97 -21.31 15.10
C GLY A 112 1.41 -21.56 13.71
N ARG A 113 0.75 -20.59 13.08
CA ARG A 113 0.11 -20.77 11.77
C ARG A 113 0.26 -19.56 10.86
N ALA A 114 0.08 -19.79 9.57
CA ALA A 114 0.05 -18.72 8.58
C ALA A 114 -1.25 -17.91 8.69
N VAL A 115 -1.10 -16.60 8.53
CA VAL A 115 -2.20 -15.66 8.53
C VAL A 115 -2.18 -14.90 7.20
N TYR A 116 -3.34 -14.73 6.59
CA TYR A 116 -3.49 -13.99 5.34
C TYR A 116 -4.39 -12.79 5.58
N ALA A 117 -4.01 -11.67 4.99
CA ALA A 117 -4.85 -10.48 4.95
C ALA A 117 -4.82 -9.91 3.55
N ARG A 118 -5.95 -9.39 3.10
CA ARG A 118 -6.07 -8.79 1.76
C ARG A 118 -6.94 -7.58 1.80
N THR A 119 -6.68 -6.67 0.89
CA THR A 119 -7.51 -5.50 0.64
C THR A 119 -7.37 -5.10 -0.83
N SER A 120 -8.17 -4.15 -1.25
CA SER A 120 -8.02 -3.54 -2.57
C SER A 120 -8.28 -2.05 -2.47
N TYR A 121 -7.67 -1.31 -3.41
CA TYR A 121 -7.85 0.13 -3.54
C TYR A 121 -8.36 0.43 -4.95
N LYS A 122 -9.55 1.01 -5.03
CA LYS A 122 -10.11 1.46 -6.31
C LYS A 122 -9.61 2.86 -6.64
N GLY A 123 -9.91 3.34 -7.84
CA GLY A 123 -9.42 4.62 -8.32
C GLY A 123 -9.70 5.79 -7.39
N ASP A 124 -10.87 5.83 -6.77
CA ASP A 124 -11.26 6.89 -5.82
C ASP A 124 -10.52 6.80 -4.47
N GLU A 125 -9.90 5.68 -4.20
CA GLU A 125 -9.10 5.46 -2.99
C GLU A 125 -7.60 5.71 -3.22
N ILE A 126 -7.20 6.00 -4.44
CA ILE A 126 -5.82 6.36 -4.80
C ILE A 126 -5.71 7.88 -4.79
N ILE A 127 -4.92 8.42 -3.87
CA ILE A 127 -4.76 9.86 -3.71
C ILE A 127 -3.40 10.26 -4.26
N GLY A 128 -3.40 11.08 -5.31
CA GLY A 128 -2.18 11.61 -5.89
C GLY A 128 -1.64 12.80 -5.11
N ASN A 129 -0.34 12.99 -5.17
CA ASN A 129 0.34 14.15 -4.59
C ASN A 129 -0.03 14.37 -3.12
N ALA A 130 0.17 13.35 -2.31
CA ALA A 130 -0.18 13.33 -0.90
C ALA A 130 0.90 12.64 -0.08
N LYS A 131 0.91 12.87 1.21
CA LYS A 131 1.90 12.29 2.14
C LYS A 131 1.22 11.89 3.43
N PHE A 132 1.54 10.69 3.92
CA PHE A 132 1.05 10.23 5.22
C PHE A 132 1.58 11.09 6.35
N LYS A 133 0.73 11.33 7.34
CA LYS A 133 1.12 11.99 8.58
C LYS A 133 1.82 11.00 9.50
N THR A 134 2.65 11.52 10.40
CA THR A 134 3.26 10.73 11.46
C THR A 134 2.17 10.20 12.40
N SER A 135 2.18 8.90 12.65
CA SER A 135 1.22 8.24 13.56
C SER A 135 1.83 7.88 14.90
N SER A 136 3.13 8.11 15.10
CA SER A 136 3.82 7.87 16.36
C SER A 136 3.65 9.06 17.28
N LEU A 137 3.31 8.79 18.53
CA LEU A 137 3.15 9.81 19.56
C LEU A 137 4.08 9.48 20.72
N LEU A 138 4.59 10.53 21.39
CA LEU A 138 5.30 10.39 22.65
C LEU A 138 4.26 10.37 23.78
N ASN A 139 4.31 9.34 24.63
CA ASN A 139 3.47 9.33 25.83
C ASN A 139 4.11 10.19 26.94
N ALA A 140 3.42 10.30 28.07
CA ALA A 140 3.91 11.09 29.22
C ALA A 140 5.25 10.60 29.80
N GLU A 141 5.64 9.35 29.51
CA GLU A 141 6.88 8.73 29.96
C GLU A 141 8.01 8.84 28.93
N GLY A 142 7.75 9.52 27.80
CA GLY A 142 8.73 9.69 26.74
C GLY A 142 8.87 8.51 25.80
N GLU A 143 7.98 7.52 25.88
CA GLU A 143 7.98 6.37 25.00
C GLU A 143 7.21 6.65 23.72
N LEU A 144 7.69 6.09 22.59
CA LEU A 144 6.97 6.17 21.32
C LEU A 144 5.82 5.19 21.33
N THR A 145 4.62 5.68 21.09
CA THR A 145 3.41 4.87 20.93
C THR A 145 2.82 5.08 19.56
N LEU A 146 2.20 4.05 19.00
CA LEU A 146 1.49 4.11 17.73
C LEU A 146 0.01 4.30 17.98
N ASP A 147 -0.57 5.33 17.36
CA ASP A 147 -2.02 5.47 17.31
C ASP A 147 -2.54 4.79 16.05
N ILE A 148 -3.07 3.57 16.21
CA ILE A 148 -3.54 2.77 15.07
C ILE A 148 -4.73 3.39 14.34
N ASP A 149 -5.49 4.27 14.99
CA ASP A 149 -6.61 4.95 14.35
C ASP A 149 -6.18 6.07 13.40
N THR A 150 -4.92 6.50 13.47
CA THR A 150 -4.37 7.58 12.65
C THR A 150 -3.42 7.14 11.56
N ILE A 151 -3.22 5.82 11.36
CA ILE A 151 -2.25 5.35 10.36
C ILE A 151 -2.58 5.79 8.94
N GLY A 152 -3.86 5.99 8.63
CA GLY A 152 -4.33 6.40 7.31
C GLY A 152 -4.39 7.90 7.09
N LYS A 153 -4.11 8.72 8.09
CA LYS A 153 -4.18 10.18 7.94
C LYS A 153 -3.07 10.70 7.04
N PHE A 154 -3.43 11.60 6.13
CA PHE A 154 -2.50 12.19 5.16
C PHE A 154 -2.79 13.66 4.94
N VAL A 155 -1.85 14.36 4.32
CA VAL A 155 -2.01 15.73 3.82
C VAL A 155 -1.80 15.74 2.33
N LYS A 156 -2.59 16.55 1.62
CA LYS A 156 -2.33 16.82 0.20
C LYS A 156 -1.22 17.86 0.08
N LEU A 157 -0.33 17.64 -0.86
CA LEU A 157 0.79 18.53 -1.12
C LEU A 157 0.47 19.59 -2.17
#